data_fee8808ddd524b37d346d280cdd76773
#
_entry.id   fee8808ddd524b37d346d280cdd76773
#
_cell.length_a   1.000
_cell.length_b   1.000
_cell.length_c   1.000
_cell.angle_alpha   90.00
_cell.angle_beta   90.00
_cell.angle_gamma   90.00
#
_symmetry.space_group_name_H-M   'P 1'
#
loop_
_entity.id
_entity.type
_entity.pdbx_description
1 polymer ?
#
loop_
_entity_poly.entity_id
_entity_poly.type
_entity_poly.pdbx_seq_one_letter_code
_entity_poly.pdbx_strand_id
1 'polypeptide(L)'
;YSIDRLPEIVDSVLKAGIGGVMVFGIPQHKDETGSDCQCAEGIAPTAIRWIKDYCRQKGKELLVIADICLCEYTSHGHCGLLEQGDVANDASLPLHAKAALTAVQAGADMVAPSSMMDGVVAAIRKTLDEAGYTQTPIMGYSAKFASAFYGPFRDAADSAPQQGDRKSYQMDPRNGREALRELLADQEEGADILMVKPALAYLDIVAKARELTLRPLAVYNVSGEYSMVKAAANAGMIDEPRIVTEILTAFFRAGADLVITYHALDYVAWQEGNQ
;
A
#
# COMPACT_ATOMS: atom_id res chain seq x y z
N TYR A 1 -0.31 -2.99 15.21
CA TYR A 1 0.73 -2.96 16.24
C TYR A 1 0.85 -1.55 16.81
N SER A 2 1.04 -1.42 18.12
CA SER A 2 1.40 -0.17 18.78
C SER A 2 2.92 0.06 18.70
N ILE A 3 3.36 1.30 18.95
CA ILE A 3 4.79 1.69 18.79
C ILE A 3 5.71 0.85 19.70
N ASP A 4 5.26 0.49 20.90
CA ASP A 4 6.02 -0.36 21.82
C ASP A 4 6.26 -1.79 21.32
N ARG A 5 5.47 -2.26 20.34
CA ARG A 5 5.64 -3.56 19.70
C ARG A 5 6.51 -3.52 18.44
N LEU A 6 6.83 -2.32 17.92
CA LEU A 6 7.65 -2.18 16.72
C LEU A 6 9.07 -2.77 16.83
N PRO A 7 9.77 -2.74 18.01
CA PRO A 7 11.09 -3.35 18.12
C PRO A 7 11.13 -4.80 17.69
N GLU A 8 10.18 -5.59 18.18
CA GLU A 8 10.05 -7.02 17.93
C GLU A 8 9.85 -7.34 16.44
N ILE A 9 9.00 -6.52 15.80
CA ILE A 9 8.65 -6.67 14.40
C ILE A 9 9.78 -6.23 13.49
N VAL A 10 10.38 -5.05 13.77
CA VAL A 10 11.50 -4.54 12.97
C VAL A 10 12.70 -5.46 13.07
N ASP A 11 12.98 -6.02 14.26
CA ASP A 11 14.06 -7.01 14.42
C ASP A 11 13.82 -8.28 13.58
N SER A 12 12.58 -8.77 13.56
CA SER A 12 12.20 -9.93 12.73
C SER A 12 12.37 -9.66 11.24
N VAL A 13 11.95 -8.47 10.78
CA VAL A 13 12.08 -8.00 9.40
C VAL A 13 13.56 -7.87 8.99
N LEU A 14 14.37 -7.23 9.84
CA LEU A 14 15.80 -7.04 9.60
C LEU A 14 16.57 -8.38 9.59
N LYS A 15 16.22 -9.29 10.50
CA LYS A 15 16.82 -10.63 10.54
C LYS A 15 16.49 -11.45 9.30
N ALA A 16 15.26 -11.36 8.82
CA ALA A 16 14.81 -12.04 7.62
C ALA A 16 15.33 -11.41 6.31
N GLY A 17 16.07 -10.28 6.37
CA GLY A 17 16.58 -9.62 5.17
C GLY A 17 15.49 -9.05 4.25
N ILE A 18 14.30 -8.75 4.79
CA ILE A 18 13.21 -8.13 4.05
C ILE A 18 13.62 -6.70 3.66
N GLY A 19 13.48 -6.34 2.38
CA GLY A 19 13.96 -5.07 1.85
C GLY A 19 13.22 -3.84 2.33
N GLY A 20 11.93 -3.95 2.70
CA GLY A 20 11.14 -2.81 3.15
C GLY A 20 9.85 -3.18 3.85
N VAL A 21 9.26 -2.19 4.51
CA VAL A 21 7.96 -2.30 5.18
C VAL A 21 7.04 -1.18 4.71
N MET A 22 5.75 -1.48 4.63
CA MET A 22 4.71 -0.49 4.37
C MET A 22 3.99 -0.15 5.67
N VAL A 23 3.88 1.14 5.95
CA VAL A 23 3.28 1.67 7.18
C VAL A 23 1.90 2.22 6.88
N PHE A 24 0.91 1.74 7.62
CA PHE A 24 -0.47 2.23 7.68
C PHE A 24 -0.71 2.84 9.07
N GLY A 25 -1.19 4.07 9.12
CA GLY A 25 -1.53 4.71 10.39
C GLY A 25 -3.00 4.47 10.75
N ILE A 26 -3.25 4.02 11.97
CA ILE A 26 -4.62 3.87 12.49
C ILE A 26 -4.72 4.74 13.75
N PRO A 27 -5.28 5.96 13.63
CA PRO A 27 -5.38 6.87 14.76
C PRO A 27 -6.46 6.41 15.75
N GLN A 28 -6.34 6.85 17.01
CA GLN A 28 -7.37 6.60 18.03
C GLN A 28 -8.65 7.42 17.79
N HIS A 29 -8.51 8.59 17.18
CA HIS A 29 -9.62 9.49 16.86
C HIS A 29 -9.64 9.76 15.37
N LYS A 30 -10.81 9.62 14.77
CA LYS A 30 -11.06 9.89 13.37
C LYS A 30 -12.03 11.06 13.25
N ASP A 31 -11.85 11.87 12.23
CA ASP A 31 -12.76 12.98 11.91
C ASP A 31 -13.21 12.94 10.44
N GLU A 32 -14.04 13.88 10.04
CA GLU A 32 -14.58 13.93 8.67
C GLU A 32 -13.52 14.20 7.60
N THR A 33 -12.40 14.81 7.97
CA THR A 33 -11.34 15.23 7.05
C THR A 33 -10.08 14.36 7.12
N GLY A 34 -10.02 13.43 8.07
CA GLY A 34 -8.84 12.61 8.32
C GLY A 34 -7.63 13.43 8.76
N SER A 35 -7.83 14.44 9.61
CA SER A 35 -6.82 15.46 9.92
C SER A 35 -5.52 14.90 10.52
N ASP A 36 -5.56 13.77 11.23
CA ASP A 36 -4.37 13.13 11.83
C ASP A 36 -3.33 12.69 10.78
N CYS A 37 -3.76 12.32 9.56
CA CYS A 37 -2.82 11.91 8.50
C CYS A 37 -1.86 13.04 8.06
N GLN A 38 -2.23 14.30 8.31
CA GLN A 38 -1.47 15.49 7.97
C GLN A 38 -0.70 16.07 9.17
N CYS A 39 -0.90 15.47 10.35
CA CYS A 39 -0.27 15.93 11.59
C CYS A 39 1.15 15.38 11.69
N ALA A 40 2.14 16.25 11.91
CA ALA A 40 3.54 15.82 12.09
C ALA A 40 3.70 14.86 13.29
N GLU A 41 2.88 14.99 14.32
CA GLU A 41 2.84 14.11 15.49
C GLU A 41 1.77 13.03 15.40
N GLY A 42 1.16 12.84 14.22
CA GLY A 42 0.22 11.78 13.92
C GLY A 42 0.84 10.39 14.03
N ILE A 43 -0.02 9.37 14.07
CA ILE A 43 0.43 7.99 14.34
C ILE A 43 1.41 7.46 13.29
N ALA A 44 1.17 7.68 11.98
CA ALA A 44 2.05 7.18 10.92
C ALA A 44 3.40 7.92 10.91
N PRO A 45 3.48 9.28 10.91
CA PRO A 45 4.75 9.99 11.02
C PRO A 45 5.55 9.61 12.27
N THR A 46 4.90 9.41 13.40
CA THR A 46 5.56 8.97 14.63
C THR A 46 6.15 7.56 14.49
N ALA A 47 5.42 6.62 13.91
CA ALA A 47 5.91 5.27 13.67
C ALA A 47 7.08 5.28 12.66
N ILE A 48 7.00 6.07 11.58
CA ILE A 48 8.06 6.21 10.58
C ILE A 48 9.36 6.71 11.23
N ARG A 49 9.30 7.82 11.98
CA ARG A 49 10.47 8.35 12.72
C ARG A 49 11.07 7.28 13.62
N TRP A 50 10.21 6.62 14.40
CA TRP A 50 10.65 5.58 15.32
C TRP A 50 11.40 4.44 14.59
N ILE A 51 10.83 3.92 13.49
CA ILE A 51 11.46 2.83 12.70
C ILE A 51 12.83 3.29 12.15
N LYS A 52 12.89 4.47 11.55
CA LYS A 52 14.14 5.02 10.99
C LYS A 52 15.21 5.21 12.05
N ASP A 53 14.86 5.77 13.21
CA ASP A 53 15.78 5.97 14.32
C ASP A 53 16.27 4.65 14.92
N TYR A 54 15.37 3.68 15.08
CA TYR A 54 15.71 2.34 15.57
C TYR A 54 16.68 1.60 14.64
N CYS A 55 16.42 1.62 13.34
CA CYS A 55 17.31 1.04 12.34
C CYS A 55 18.69 1.73 12.35
N ARG A 56 18.72 3.07 12.43
CA ARG A 56 19.96 3.84 12.50
C ARG A 56 20.78 3.47 13.75
N GLN A 57 20.15 3.34 14.92
CA GLN A 57 20.83 2.91 16.16
C GLN A 57 21.46 1.52 16.06
N LYS A 58 20.85 0.64 15.24
CA LYS A 58 21.36 -0.71 14.97
C LYS A 58 22.39 -0.76 13.83
N GLY A 59 22.68 0.35 13.16
CA GLY A 59 23.53 0.38 11.97
C GLY A 59 22.96 -0.45 10.81
N LYS A 60 21.61 -0.49 10.69
CA LYS A 60 20.87 -1.22 9.67
C LYS A 60 20.05 -0.26 8.83
N GLU A 61 19.77 -0.67 7.59
CA GLU A 61 18.88 0.05 6.68
C GLU A 61 17.61 -0.77 6.46
N LEU A 62 16.46 -0.10 6.40
CA LEU A 62 15.17 -0.67 6.06
C LEU A 62 14.40 0.39 5.27
N LEU A 63 13.89 0.01 4.12
CA LEU A 63 13.02 0.88 3.33
C LEU A 63 11.68 1.04 4.03
N VAL A 64 11.29 2.27 4.33
CA VAL A 64 10.01 2.60 4.94
C VAL A 64 9.12 3.27 3.91
N ILE A 65 8.04 2.59 3.53
CA ILE A 65 7.06 3.04 2.55
C ILE A 65 5.84 3.53 3.34
N ALA A 66 5.42 4.77 3.13
CA ALA A 66 4.21 5.31 3.73
C ALA A 66 3.01 5.11 2.79
N ASP A 67 1.99 4.36 3.22
CA ASP A 67 0.69 4.37 2.55
C ASP A 67 0.05 5.75 2.71
N ILE A 68 -0.47 6.31 1.62
CA ILE A 68 -1.11 7.61 1.61
C ILE A 68 -2.57 7.46 1.23
N CYS A 69 -3.41 7.42 2.25
CA CYS A 69 -4.86 7.38 2.12
C CYS A 69 -5.53 8.13 3.28
N LEU A 70 -6.79 8.49 3.13
CA LEU A 70 -7.59 9.09 4.21
C LEU A 70 -8.47 8.06 4.93
N CYS A 71 -8.71 6.87 4.36
CA CYS A 71 -9.73 5.95 4.86
C CYS A 71 -9.48 5.39 6.26
N GLU A 72 -8.23 5.31 6.70
CA GLU A 72 -7.87 4.92 8.06
C GLU A 72 -8.13 6.04 9.07
N TYR A 73 -8.22 7.30 8.59
CA TYR A 73 -8.28 8.52 9.39
C TYR A 73 -9.66 9.18 9.37
N THR A 74 -10.46 8.92 8.34
CA THR A 74 -11.80 9.49 8.22
C THR A 74 -12.83 8.71 9.03
N SER A 75 -13.75 9.42 9.70
CA SER A 75 -14.84 8.81 10.46
C SER A 75 -15.83 8.03 9.59
N HIS A 76 -15.95 8.40 8.32
CA HIS A 76 -16.82 7.73 7.35
C HIS A 76 -16.12 6.60 6.56
N GLY A 77 -14.81 6.41 6.69
CA GLY A 77 -14.06 5.32 6.07
C GLY A 77 -13.87 5.42 4.55
N HIS A 78 -14.17 6.56 3.92
CA HIS A 78 -13.83 6.79 2.50
C HIS A 78 -12.44 7.35 2.31
N CYS A 79 -11.87 7.14 1.11
CA CYS A 79 -10.50 7.52 0.78
C CYS A 79 -10.31 9.01 0.41
N GLY A 80 -11.37 9.81 0.48
CA GLY A 80 -11.38 11.24 0.20
C GLY A 80 -12.46 11.94 1.00
N LEU A 81 -12.53 13.27 0.88
CA LEU A 81 -13.59 14.09 1.45
C LEU A 81 -14.94 13.72 0.82
N LEU A 82 -16.02 13.83 1.60
CA LEU A 82 -17.37 13.63 1.10
C LEU A 82 -18.06 14.97 0.82
N GLU A 83 -18.61 15.09 -0.37
CA GLU A 83 -19.53 16.17 -0.74
C GLU A 83 -20.83 15.55 -1.29
N GLN A 84 -21.96 15.91 -0.72
CA GLN A 84 -23.29 15.39 -1.11
C GLN A 84 -23.41 13.86 -1.12
N GLY A 85 -22.57 13.16 -0.31
CA GLY A 85 -22.57 11.72 -0.18
C GLY A 85 -21.58 10.97 -1.09
N ASP A 86 -20.93 11.66 -2.02
CA ASP A 86 -19.89 11.11 -2.89
C ASP A 86 -18.50 11.66 -2.54
N VAL A 87 -17.45 10.96 -2.97
CA VAL A 87 -16.08 11.41 -2.75
C VAL A 87 -15.75 12.57 -3.71
N ALA A 88 -15.37 13.71 -3.11
CA ALA A 88 -14.90 14.90 -3.83
C ALA A 88 -13.42 14.74 -4.21
N ASN A 89 -13.15 14.31 -5.44
CA ASN A 89 -11.80 14.05 -5.94
C ASN A 89 -10.87 15.25 -5.72
N ASP A 90 -11.15 16.37 -6.38
CA ASP A 90 -10.24 17.51 -6.41
C ASP A 90 -10.02 18.16 -5.04
N ALA A 91 -11.05 18.17 -4.19
CA ALA A 91 -10.94 18.65 -2.82
C ALA A 91 -10.08 17.76 -1.94
N SER A 92 -9.94 16.47 -2.29
CA SER A 92 -9.13 15.50 -1.55
C SER A 92 -7.63 15.56 -1.89
N LEU A 93 -7.26 16.00 -3.10
CA LEU A 93 -5.87 16.00 -3.58
C LEU A 93 -4.91 16.76 -2.66
N PRO A 94 -5.22 17.99 -2.19
CA PRO A 94 -4.32 18.73 -1.30
C PRO A 94 -4.07 18.01 0.04
N LEU A 95 -5.05 17.23 0.54
CA LEU A 95 -4.92 16.49 1.79
C LEU A 95 -3.97 15.31 1.62
N HIS A 96 -4.09 14.55 0.53
CA HIS A 96 -3.15 13.48 0.19
C HIS A 96 -1.73 14.02 -0.02
N ALA A 97 -1.59 15.12 -0.74
CA ALA A 97 -0.28 15.73 -0.99
C ALA A 97 0.40 16.19 0.31
N LYS A 98 -0.38 16.77 1.24
CA LYS A 98 0.14 17.17 2.55
C LYS A 98 0.48 15.97 3.43
N ALA A 99 -0.34 14.91 3.42
CA ALA A 99 -0.06 13.68 4.14
C ALA A 99 1.25 13.04 3.65
N ALA A 100 1.47 13.00 2.32
CA ALA A 100 2.71 12.51 1.72
C ALA A 100 3.92 13.33 2.16
N LEU A 101 3.83 14.66 2.11
CA LEU A 101 4.90 15.54 2.59
C LEU A 101 5.21 15.31 4.07
N THR A 102 4.18 15.19 4.91
CA THR A 102 4.35 14.92 6.35
C THR A 102 5.06 13.58 6.60
N ALA A 103 4.71 12.53 5.84
CA ALA A 103 5.38 11.24 5.94
C ALA A 103 6.85 11.30 5.52
N VAL A 104 7.17 12.02 4.43
CA VAL A 104 8.55 12.21 3.95
C VAL A 104 9.36 13.02 4.95
N GLN A 105 8.81 14.07 5.52
CA GLN A 105 9.45 14.86 6.60
C GLN A 105 9.71 14.03 7.86
N ALA A 106 8.91 13.00 8.11
CA ALA A 106 9.13 12.03 9.19
C ALA A 106 10.21 10.97 8.85
N GLY A 107 10.68 10.92 7.60
CA GLY A 107 11.74 10.03 7.17
C GLY A 107 11.28 8.84 6.31
N ALA A 108 10.05 8.84 5.78
CA ALA A 108 9.65 7.84 4.79
C ALA A 108 10.56 7.90 3.56
N ASP A 109 11.02 6.76 3.10
CA ASP A 109 11.87 6.64 1.92
C ASP A 109 11.07 6.68 0.61
N MET A 110 9.79 6.34 0.68
CA MET A 110 8.86 6.28 -0.46
C MET A 110 7.44 6.56 0.03
N VAL A 111 6.61 7.15 -0.81
CA VAL A 111 5.18 7.31 -0.57
C VAL A 111 4.37 6.50 -1.58
N ALA A 112 3.24 5.95 -1.11
CA ALA A 112 2.40 5.06 -1.91
C ALA A 112 0.92 5.49 -1.84
N PRO A 113 0.47 6.40 -2.74
CA PRO A 113 -0.93 6.84 -2.77
C PRO A 113 -1.87 5.69 -3.14
N SER A 114 -2.80 5.39 -2.24
CA SER A 114 -3.72 4.25 -2.36
C SER A 114 -5.20 4.63 -2.48
N SER A 115 -5.49 5.93 -2.59
CA SER A 115 -6.85 6.46 -2.59
C SER A 115 -7.62 6.24 -3.90
N MET A 116 -6.94 6.10 -5.03
CA MET A 116 -7.52 6.10 -6.38
C MET A 116 -8.19 7.43 -6.78
N MET A 117 -7.70 8.54 -6.23
CA MET A 117 -8.12 9.87 -6.69
C MET A 117 -7.36 10.21 -7.98
N ASP A 118 -8.08 10.66 -9.00
CA ASP A 118 -7.49 11.13 -10.25
C ASP A 118 -6.56 12.32 -10.00
N GLY A 119 -5.34 12.29 -10.53
CA GLY A 119 -4.35 13.34 -10.34
C GLY A 119 -3.61 13.32 -9.00
N VAL A 120 -3.80 12.29 -8.18
CA VAL A 120 -3.17 12.22 -6.84
C VAL A 120 -1.65 12.12 -6.91
N VAL A 121 -1.12 11.38 -7.87
CA VAL A 121 0.33 11.25 -8.08
C VAL A 121 0.93 12.59 -8.47
N ALA A 122 0.32 13.31 -9.43
CA ALA A 122 0.76 14.65 -9.83
C ALA A 122 0.73 15.65 -8.68
N ALA A 123 -0.34 15.64 -7.87
CA ALA A 123 -0.48 16.53 -6.72
C ALA A 123 0.62 16.26 -5.66
N ILE A 124 0.90 14.99 -5.37
CA ILE A 124 1.96 14.58 -4.45
C ILE A 124 3.33 14.96 -5.01
N ARG A 125 3.63 14.62 -6.29
CA ARG A 125 4.92 14.93 -6.91
C ARG A 125 5.21 16.43 -6.87
N LYS A 126 4.23 17.24 -7.28
CA LYS A 126 4.35 18.70 -7.21
C LYS A 126 4.68 19.20 -5.80
N THR A 127 3.94 18.73 -4.80
CA THR A 127 4.11 19.17 -3.40
C THR A 127 5.48 18.78 -2.84
N LEU A 128 5.93 17.56 -3.14
CA LEU A 128 7.25 17.08 -2.72
C LEU A 128 8.38 17.87 -3.40
N ASP A 129 8.26 18.17 -4.70
CA ASP A 129 9.26 18.94 -5.45
C ASP A 129 9.36 20.38 -4.95
N GLU A 130 8.23 21.05 -4.73
CA GLU A 130 8.18 22.39 -4.15
C GLU A 130 8.79 22.47 -2.75
N ALA A 131 8.70 21.39 -1.99
CA ALA A 131 9.33 21.26 -0.67
C ALA A 131 10.80 20.77 -0.70
N GLY A 132 11.38 20.54 -1.89
CA GLY A 132 12.76 20.10 -2.08
C GLY A 132 12.99 18.58 -2.01
N TYR A 133 11.94 17.77 -1.92
CA TYR A 133 12.01 16.30 -1.88
C TYR A 133 11.92 15.66 -3.27
N THR A 134 12.71 16.18 -4.22
CA THR A 134 12.68 15.78 -5.64
C THR A 134 13.13 14.33 -5.89
N GLN A 135 13.83 13.71 -4.93
CA GLN A 135 14.33 12.34 -5.04
C GLN A 135 13.44 11.30 -4.35
N THR A 136 12.35 11.71 -3.70
CA THR A 136 11.45 10.77 -3.04
C THR A 136 10.60 10.04 -4.08
N PRO A 137 10.72 8.71 -4.21
CA PRO A 137 9.94 7.96 -5.18
C PRO A 137 8.47 7.86 -4.76
N ILE A 138 7.61 7.76 -5.77
CA ILE A 138 6.15 7.56 -5.62
C ILE A 138 5.79 6.20 -6.22
N MET A 139 5.19 5.31 -5.41
CA MET A 139 4.62 4.05 -5.86
C MET A 139 3.10 4.20 -5.96
N GLY A 140 2.59 4.48 -7.16
CA GLY A 140 1.16 4.63 -7.40
C GLY A 140 0.42 3.29 -7.26
N TYR A 141 -0.73 3.29 -6.58
CA TYR A 141 -1.67 2.17 -6.62
C TYR A 141 -2.50 2.24 -7.92
N SER A 142 -1.81 2.29 -9.03
CA SER A 142 -2.33 2.69 -10.34
C SER A 142 -3.49 1.83 -10.85
N ALA A 143 -3.47 0.54 -10.55
CA ALA A 143 -4.53 -0.40 -10.91
C ALA A 143 -5.12 -1.06 -9.67
N LYS A 144 -5.91 -0.30 -8.89
CA LYS A 144 -6.60 -0.83 -7.70
C LYS A 144 -8.08 -1.05 -7.97
N PHE A 145 -8.48 -2.31 -7.97
CA PHE A 145 -9.86 -2.72 -8.22
C PHE A 145 -10.73 -2.70 -6.97
N ALA A 146 -12.03 -2.42 -7.12
CA ALA A 146 -13.03 -2.66 -6.10
C ALA A 146 -13.14 -4.18 -5.86
N SER A 147 -12.67 -4.65 -4.72
CA SER A 147 -12.46 -6.08 -4.49
C SER A 147 -13.01 -6.56 -3.15
N ALA A 148 -13.59 -7.77 -3.15
CA ALA A 148 -13.98 -8.49 -1.96
C ALA A 148 -12.77 -9.01 -1.15
N PHE A 149 -11.60 -9.12 -1.77
CA PHE A 149 -10.37 -9.56 -1.10
C PHE A 149 -9.82 -8.58 -0.05
N TYR A 150 -10.42 -7.40 0.12
CA TYR A 150 -9.97 -6.42 1.13
C TYR A 150 -10.63 -6.59 2.51
N GLY A 151 -11.56 -7.53 2.69
CA GLY A 151 -12.32 -7.69 3.94
C GLY A 151 -11.44 -7.68 5.19
N PRO A 152 -10.48 -8.63 5.34
CA PRO A 152 -9.66 -8.70 6.55
C PRO A 152 -8.82 -7.44 6.83
N PHE A 153 -8.37 -6.71 5.79
CA PHE A 153 -7.69 -5.45 5.96
C PHE A 153 -8.63 -4.35 6.48
N ARG A 154 -9.84 -4.25 5.92
CA ARG A 154 -10.83 -3.24 6.35
C ARG A 154 -11.18 -3.41 7.82
N ASP A 155 -11.32 -4.64 8.28
CA ASP A 155 -11.57 -4.95 9.69
C ASP A 155 -10.37 -4.57 10.56
N ALA A 156 -9.14 -4.93 10.15
CA ALA A 156 -7.92 -4.64 10.89
C ALA A 156 -7.59 -3.14 10.96
N ALA A 157 -7.88 -2.39 9.89
CA ALA A 157 -7.64 -0.95 9.78
C ALA A 157 -8.82 -0.10 10.26
N ASP A 158 -9.92 -0.72 10.69
CA ASP A 158 -11.16 -0.02 11.04
C ASP A 158 -11.55 1.02 9.97
N SER A 159 -11.46 0.62 8.69
CA SER A 159 -11.58 1.51 7.52
C SER A 159 -12.72 1.12 6.59
N ALA A 160 -13.69 0.31 7.05
CA ALA A 160 -14.86 -0.01 6.26
C ALA A 160 -15.73 1.24 6.04
N PRO A 161 -16.21 1.50 4.81
CA PRO A 161 -17.14 2.61 4.56
C PRO A 161 -18.38 2.48 5.45
N GLN A 162 -18.74 3.56 6.15
CA GLN A 162 -19.94 3.60 6.99
C GLN A 162 -21.22 3.72 6.16
N GLN A 163 -21.10 4.26 4.93
CA GLN A 163 -22.18 4.39 3.96
C GLN A 163 -21.68 4.07 2.57
N GLY A 164 -22.52 3.48 1.73
CA GLY A 164 -22.18 3.15 0.36
C GLY A 164 -21.07 2.10 0.20
N ASP A 165 -20.31 2.25 -0.85
CA ASP A 165 -19.12 1.44 -1.15
C ASP A 165 -18.04 2.29 -1.83
N ARG A 166 -16.95 1.68 -2.28
CA ARG A 166 -15.83 2.39 -2.93
C ARG A 166 -15.81 2.25 -4.46
N LYS A 167 -16.91 1.78 -5.07
CA LYS A 167 -16.95 1.50 -6.51
C LYS A 167 -17.02 2.75 -7.37
N SER A 168 -17.34 3.91 -6.78
CA SER A 168 -17.31 5.20 -7.50
C SER A 168 -15.89 5.67 -7.84
N TYR A 169 -14.86 5.16 -7.12
CA TYR A 169 -13.46 5.56 -7.34
C TYR A 169 -12.47 4.38 -7.38
N GLN A 170 -12.82 3.18 -6.97
CA GLN A 170 -12.03 1.97 -7.24
C GLN A 170 -12.57 1.30 -8.50
N MET A 171 -11.68 0.81 -9.36
CA MET A 171 -12.04 0.27 -10.67
C MET A 171 -12.98 -0.94 -10.60
N ASP A 172 -13.88 -1.03 -11.56
CA ASP A 172 -14.73 -2.20 -11.74
C ASP A 172 -13.86 -3.41 -12.13
N PRO A 173 -13.93 -4.54 -11.38
CA PRO A 173 -13.14 -5.74 -11.68
C PRO A 173 -13.39 -6.33 -13.08
N ARG A 174 -14.49 -5.96 -13.75
CA ARG A 174 -14.80 -6.37 -15.12
C ARG A 174 -14.09 -5.53 -16.18
N ASN A 175 -13.53 -4.36 -15.83
CA ASN A 175 -12.97 -3.41 -16.79
C ASN A 175 -11.44 -3.39 -16.77
N GLY A 176 -10.79 -4.37 -17.40
CA GLY A 176 -9.34 -4.40 -17.51
C GLY A 176 -8.73 -3.29 -18.38
N ARG A 177 -9.51 -2.63 -19.27
CA ARG A 177 -8.99 -1.53 -20.09
C ARG A 177 -8.76 -0.26 -19.30
N GLU A 178 -9.60 0.01 -18.33
CA GLU A 178 -9.44 1.13 -17.40
C GLU A 178 -8.13 1.00 -16.62
N ALA A 179 -7.85 -0.18 -16.09
CA ALA A 179 -6.61 -0.45 -15.38
C ALA A 179 -5.35 -0.08 -16.17
N LEU A 180 -5.35 -0.36 -17.47
CA LEU A 180 -4.21 -0.03 -18.34
C LEU A 180 -4.10 1.48 -18.60
N ARG A 181 -5.22 2.20 -18.65
CA ARG A 181 -5.23 3.66 -18.76
C ARG A 181 -4.72 4.33 -17.49
N GLU A 182 -5.18 3.86 -16.33
CA GLU A 182 -4.77 4.38 -15.03
C GLU A 182 -3.27 4.15 -14.77
N LEU A 183 -2.73 2.99 -15.15
CA LEU A 183 -1.28 2.75 -15.11
C LEU A 183 -0.49 3.77 -15.93
N LEU A 184 -0.95 4.09 -17.14
CA LEU A 184 -0.28 5.08 -17.98
C LEU A 184 -0.48 6.51 -17.45
N ALA A 185 -1.67 6.83 -16.93
CA ALA A 185 -1.93 8.14 -16.32
C ALA A 185 -1.02 8.40 -15.12
N ASP A 186 -0.92 7.47 -14.16
CA ASP A 186 -0.02 7.59 -13.03
C ASP A 186 1.45 7.70 -13.46
N GLN A 187 1.85 6.97 -14.52
CA GLN A 187 3.20 7.11 -15.08
C GLN A 187 3.45 8.52 -15.63
N GLU A 188 2.49 9.10 -16.36
CA GLU A 188 2.58 10.46 -16.89
C GLU A 188 2.57 11.51 -15.77
N GLU A 189 1.84 11.26 -14.70
CA GLU A 189 1.79 12.09 -13.49
C GLU A 189 3.09 12.04 -12.66
N GLY A 190 3.98 11.10 -12.94
CA GLY A 190 5.29 11.02 -12.31
C GLY A 190 5.46 9.89 -11.28
N ALA A 191 4.62 8.84 -11.32
CA ALA A 191 4.87 7.64 -10.53
C ALA A 191 6.17 6.95 -10.98
N ASP A 192 7.01 6.59 -10.03
CA ASP A 192 8.27 5.87 -10.26
C ASP A 192 8.04 4.36 -10.33
N ILE A 193 7.08 3.87 -9.57
CA ILE A 193 6.66 2.46 -9.50
C ILE A 193 5.16 2.42 -9.68
N LEU A 194 4.67 1.49 -10.50
CA LEU A 194 3.25 1.27 -10.74
C LEU A 194 2.80 -0.01 -10.03
N MET A 195 1.58 -0.05 -9.49
CA MET A 195 1.10 -1.20 -8.73
C MET A 195 -0.24 -1.72 -9.24
N VAL A 196 -0.38 -3.05 -9.28
CA VAL A 196 -1.65 -3.77 -9.48
C VAL A 196 -2.12 -4.36 -8.15
N LYS A 197 -3.36 -4.05 -7.75
CA LYS A 197 -3.99 -4.50 -6.49
C LYS A 197 -5.48 -4.83 -6.70
N PRO A 198 -5.96 -6.02 -6.31
CA PRO A 198 -5.23 -7.21 -5.85
C PRO A 198 -4.33 -7.81 -6.92
N ALA A 199 -3.56 -8.87 -6.58
CA ALA A 199 -2.60 -9.46 -7.49
C ALA A 199 -3.07 -10.80 -8.09
N LEU A 200 -3.44 -11.78 -7.27
CA LEU A 200 -3.61 -13.16 -7.70
C LEU A 200 -4.71 -13.36 -8.73
N ALA A 201 -5.84 -12.69 -8.55
CA ALA A 201 -6.97 -12.75 -9.48
C ALA A 201 -6.83 -11.81 -10.70
N TYR A 202 -5.72 -11.05 -10.80
CA TYR A 202 -5.48 -10.01 -11.80
C TYR A 202 -4.13 -10.17 -12.51
N LEU A 203 -3.62 -11.41 -12.61
CA LEU A 203 -2.36 -11.70 -13.31
C LEU A 203 -2.38 -11.33 -14.79
N ASP A 204 -3.55 -11.35 -15.41
CA ASP A 204 -3.74 -10.88 -16.80
C ASP A 204 -3.48 -9.36 -16.93
N ILE A 205 -3.85 -8.58 -15.92
CA ILE A 205 -3.56 -7.15 -15.85
C ILE A 205 -2.06 -6.92 -15.60
N VAL A 206 -1.45 -7.69 -14.70
CA VAL A 206 0.00 -7.63 -14.45
C VAL A 206 0.79 -7.90 -15.72
N ALA A 207 0.44 -8.95 -16.47
CA ALA A 207 1.11 -9.31 -17.72
C ALA A 207 0.97 -8.21 -18.78
N LYS A 208 -0.25 -7.66 -18.95
CA LYS A 208 -0.49 -6.56 -19.90
C LYS A 208 0.22 -5.26 -19.46
N ALA A 209 0.24 -4.95 -18.16
CA ALA A 209 0.97 -3.81 -17.63
C ALA A 209 2.46 -3.90 -17.95
N ARG A 210 3.07 -5.09 -17.79
CA ARG A 210 4.49 -5.30 -18.12
C ARG A 210 4.81 -5.03 -19.60
N GLU A 211 3.88 -5.28 -20.51
CA GLU A 211 4.04 -4.98 -21.93
C GLU A 211 3.95 -3.48 -22.25
N LEU A 212 3.28 -2.70 -21.40
CA LEU A 212 3.01 -1.27 -21.63
C LEU A 212 4.06 -0.34 -21.03
N THR A 213 4.78 -0.76 -19.99
CA THR A 213 5.70 0.12 -19.27
C THR A 213 7.04 -0.54 -19.00
N LEU A 214 8.09 0.31 -18.95
CA LEU A 214 9.42 -0.05 -18.44
C LEU A 214 9.63 0.36 -16.97
N ARG A 215 8.63 1.01 -16.34
CA ARG A 215 8.68 1.31 -14.91
C ARG A 215 8.67 0.02 -14.10
N PRO A 216 9.29 -0.02 -12.92
CA PRO A 216 9.12 -1.14 -11.99
C PRO A 216 7.64 -1.37 -11.69
N LEU A 217 7.23 -2.64 -11.70
CA LEU A 217 5.84 -3.06 -11.48
C LEU A 217 5.73 -3.77 -10.14
N ALA A 218 4.96 -3.19 -9.23
CA ALA A 218 4.63 -3.80 -7.95
C ALA A 218 3.28 -4.54 -8.03
N VAL A 219 3.13 -5.57 -7.23
CA VAL A 219 1.86 -6.24 -7.00
C VAL A 219 1.58 -6.36 -5.51
N TYR A 220 0.31 -6.26 -5.13
CA TYR A 220 -0.10 -6.43 -3.75
C TYR A 220 -0.89 -7.73 -3.56
N ASN A 221 -0.27 -8.70 -2.90
CA ASN A 221 -0.92 -9.91 -2.40
C ASN A 221 -1.72 -9.55 -1.15
N VAL A 222 -3.02 -9.30 -1.33
CA VAL A 222 -3.85 -8.63 -0.33
C VAL A 222 -4.35 -9.56 0.78
N SER A 223 -4.93 -8.96 1.82
CA SER A 223 -5.33 -9.65 3.05
C SER A 223 -6.28 -10.82 2.83
N GLY A 224 -7.23 -10.72 1.90
CA GLY A 224 -8.13 -11.82 1.56
C GLY A 224 -7.43 -12.97 0.85
N GLU A 225 -6.50 -12.66 -0.07
CA GLU A 225 -5.67 -13.70 -0.72
C GLU A 225 -4.81 -14.44 0.31
N TYR A 226 -4.17 -13.69 1.22
CA TYR A 226 -3.42 -14.25 2.36
C TYR A 226 -4.30 -15.13 3.25
N SER A 227 -5.47 -14.62 3.68
CA SER A 227 -6.38 -15.33 4.58
C SER A 227 -6.94 -16.61 3.97
N MET A 228 -7.21 -16.63 2.65
CA MET A 228 -7.66 -17.83 1.94
C MET A 228 -6.60 -18.94 1.99
N VAL A 229 -5.33 -18.61 1.79
CA VAL A 229 -4.23 -19.58 1.90
C VAL A 229 -4.11 -20.10 3.32
N LYS A 230 -4.08 -19.20 4.32
CA LYS A 230 -4.02 -19.59 5.75
C LYS A 230 -5.19 -20.48 6.16
N ALA A 231 -6.40 -20.15 5.75
CA ALA A 231 -7.60 -20.93 6.07
C ALA A 231 -7.54 -22.34 5.46
N ALA A 232 -7.17 -22.46 4.19
CA ALA A 232 -7.06 -23.75 3.52
C ALA A 232 -5.90 -24.60 4.07
N ALA A 233 -4.77 -23.98 4.42
CA ALA A 233 -3.64 -24.66 5.05
C ALA A 233 -3.99 -25.18 6.45
N ASN A 234 -4.66 -24.35 7.28
CA ASN A 234 -5.13 -24.73 8.60
C ASN A 234 -6.15 -25.89 8.56
N ALA A 235 -6.92 -25.98 7.48
CA ALA A 235 -7.85 -27.07 7.24
C ALA A 235 -7.17 -28.34 6.63
N GLY A 236 -5.86 -28.33 6.41
CA GLY A 236 -5.10 -29.44 5.84
C GLY A 236 -5.38 -29.69 4.34
N MET A 237 -5.96 -28.72 3.64
CA MET A 237 -6.33 -28.85 2.21
C MET A 237 -5.17 -28.57 1.27
N ILE A 238 -4.20 -27.75 1.70
CA ILE A 238 -3.03 -27.35 0.91
C ILE A 238 -1.77 -27.34 1.76
N ASP A 239 -0.62 -27.48 1.11
CA ASP A 239 0.71 -27.28 1.69
C ASP A 239 1.06 -25.79 1.58
N GLU A 240 1.08 -25.11 2.70
CA GLU A 240 1.23 -23.64 2.74
C GLU A 240 2.55 -23.15 2.12
N PRO A 241 3.74 -23.66 2.50
CA PRO A 241 5.00 -23.26 1.90
C PRO A 241 5.03 -23.42 0.38
N ARG A 242 4.49 -24.51 -0.12
CA ARG A 242 4.48 -24.80 -1.57
C ARG A 242 3.55 -23.88 -2.33
N ILE A 243 2.33 -23.67 -1.84
CA ILE A 243 1.36 -22.82 -2.54
C ILE A 243 1.78 -21.34 -2.51
N VAL A 244 2.35 -20.85 -1.40
CA VAL A 244 2.86 -19.49 -1.32
C VAL A 244 4.04 -19.29 -2.28
N THR A 245 4.95 -20.25 -2.37
CA THR A 245 6.06 -20.23 -3.32
C THR A 245 5.54 -20.17 -4.77
N GLU A 246 4.51 -20.94 -5.10
CA GLU A 246 3.89 -20.95 -6.43
C GLU A 246 3.20 -19.61 -6.74
N ILE A 247 2.46 -19.05 -5.78
CA ILE A 247 1.80 -17.73 -5.91
C ILE A 247 2.84 -16.63 -6.16
N LEU A 248 3.88 -16.55 -5.34
CA LEU A 248 4.94 -15.54 -5.51
C LEU A 248 5.66 -15.71 -6.86
N THR A 249 5.95 -16.96 -7.25
CA THR A 249 6.51 -17.26 -8.57
C THR A 249 5.59 -16.80 -9.69
N ALA A 250 4.27 -16.99 -9.55
CA ALA A 250 3.30 -16.56 -10.55
C ALA A 250 3.28 -15.04 -10.73
N PHE A 251 3.45 -14.26 -9.65
CA PHE A 251 3.56 -12.80 -9.73
C PHE A 251 4.78 -12.36 -10.55
N PHE A 252 5.96 -12.89 -10.25
CA PHE A 252 7.18 -12.59 -11.00
C PHE A 252 7.09 -13.08 -12.45
N ARG A 253 6.55 -14.26 -12.69
CA ARG A 253 6.32 -14.80 -14.06
C ARG A 253 5.36 -13.92 -14.87
N ALA A 254 4.37 -13.30 -14.22
CA ALA A 254 3.47 -12.35 -14.86
C ALA A 254 4.12 -11.00 -15.18
N GLY A 255 5.29 -10.69 -14.59
CA GLY A 255 6.06 -9.48 -14.89
C GLY A 255 6.22 -8.51 -13.73
N ALA A 256 5.85 -8.89 -12.51
CA ALA A 256 6.12 -8.06 -11.33
C ALA A 256 7.62 -8.02 -11.02
N ASP A 257 8.11 -6.85 -10.59
CA ASP A 257 9.46 -6.63 -10.07
C ASP A 257 9.47 -6.61 -8.53
N LEU A 258 8.33 -6.26 -7.91
CA LEU A 258 8.15 -6.15 -6.46
C LEU A 258 6.85 -6.82 -6.01
N VAL A 259 6.89 -7.48 -4.87
CA VAL A 259 5.71 -8.08 -4.25
C VAL A 259 5.53 -7.58 -2.84
N ILE A 260 4.37 -7.00 -2.55
CA ILE A 260 3.93 -6.67 -1.19
C ILE A 260 3.05 -7.81 -0.71
N THR A 261 3.42 -8.46 0.40
CA THR A 261 2.70 -9.63 0.89
C THR A 261 2.78 -9.77 2.41
N TYR A 262 1.74 -10.30 3.01
CA TYR A 262 1.70 -10.69 4.42
C TYR A 262 2.48 -11.98 4.69
N HIS A 263 2.81 -12.78 3.66
CA HIS A 263 3.60 -14.01 3.79
C HIS A 263 5.12 -13.77 3.89
N ALA A 264 5.60 -12.52 3.83
CA ALA A 264 7.02 -12.23 3.66
C ALA A 264 7.93 -12.91 4.71
N LEU A 265 7.59 -12.80 5.99
CA LEU A 265 8.38 -13.43 7.08
C LEU A 265 8.30 -14.95 7.05
N ASP A 266 7.09 -15.49 6.86
CA ASP A 266 6.89 -16.95 6.75
C ASP A 266 7.66 -17.51 5.57
N TYR A 267 7.60 -16.84 4.41
CA TYR A 267 8.29 -17.29 3.20
C TYR A 267 9.80 -17.37 3.39
N VAL A 268 10.43 -16.35 3.98
CA VAL A 268 11.88 -16.38 4.26
C VAL A 268 12.22 -17.49 5.23
N ALA A 269 11.45 -17.67 6.30
CA ALA A 269 11.69 -18.73 7.28
C ALA A 269 11.63 -20.13 6.64
N TRP A 270 10.72 -20.37 5.69
CA TRP A 270 10.65 -21.64 4.96
C TRP A 270 11.84 -21.85 4.02
N GLN A 271 12.37 -20.79 3.40
CA GLN A 271 13.57 -20.92 2.56
C GLN A 271 14.82 -21.26 3.37
N GLU A 272 14.99 -20.68 4.57
CA GLU A 272 16.09 -20.98 5.46
C GLU A 272 16.02 -22.43 6.03
N GLY A 273 14.81 -22.93 6.30
CA GLY A 273 14.59 -24.29 6.79
C GLY A 273 14.80 -25.40 5.74
N ASN A 274 14.89 -25.05 4.47
CA ASN A 274 15.13 -25.97 3.35
C ASN A 274 16.59 -26.01 2.87
N GLN A 275 17.49 -25.24 3.49
CA GLN A 275 18.95 -25.28 3.28
C GLN A 275 19.63 -26.14 4.34
#